data_a0c2b2ce84eedf3aedede5e3c527cedc
#
_entry.id   a0c2b2ce84eedf3aedede5e3c527cedc
#
_cell.length_a   1.000
_cell.length_b   1.000
_cell.length_c   1.000
_cell.angle_alpha   90.00
_cell.angle_beta   90.00
_cell.angle_gamma   90.00
#
_symmetry.space_group_name_H-M   'P 1'
#
loop_
_entity.id
_entity.type
_entity.pdbx_description
1 polymer ?
#
loop_
_entity_poly.entity_id
_entity_poly.type
_entity_poly.pdbx_seq_one_letter_code
_entity_poly.pdbx_strand_id
1 'polypeptide(L)'
;MKRIALFLGAALLFAGFAQAADKPLIRIGARVFTEQTVLAEITARYLRQHGFDVRITGGLGSNLARSAQESGQLDMVWEYTGVSLVSYNHIDERLPSAAATYARVKQLDAQKGLVWLAPSRFSNTYALALPRSVAEQYPQVNSISQLNQVLRDEAGKPHVLALDTEFANRPDGLAGLTETYDLQFTRKDIRQMDAGLVYTALRNGQVFSGLVYTTDGRLSAFDLKLLEDDRHYFPDYTAAPVVRKAVLDAHPQLATLLKPLADQLDDETMRQLNARVDVEHQSPGQVADDFLREHPLQGGGQ
;
A
#
# COMPACT_ATOMS: atom_id res chain seq x y z
N MET A 1 -39.87 -73.65 39.04
CA MET A 1 -39.61 -72.24 39.39
C MET A 1 -38.39 -71.79 38.57
N LYS A 2 -38.70 -71.05 37.44
CA LYS A 2 -37.68 -70.58 36.49
C LYS A 2 -37.37 -69.13 36.79
N ARG A 3 -36.11 -68.79 37.12
CA ARG A 3 -35.64 -67.40 37.29
C ARG A 3 -35.18 -66.89 35.93
N ILE A 4 -35.88 -65.90 35.41
CA ILE A 4 -35.46 -65.17 34.21
C ILE A 4 -34.57 -63.99 34.65
N ALA A 5 -33.29 -64.01 34.23
CA ALA A 5 -32.37 -62.93 34.44
C ALA A 5 -32.49 -61.95 33.27
N LEU A 6 -32.86 -60.71 33.57
CA LEU A 6 -32.99 -59.59 32.62
C LEU A 6 -31.61 -58.92 32.53
N PHE A 7 -30.90 -59.02 31.40
CA PHE A 7 -29.70 -58.25 31.10
C PHE A 7 -30.12 -56.87 30.49
N LEU A 8 -29.95 -55.83 31.27
CA LEU A 8 -30.08 -54.45 30.80
C LEU A 8 -28.74 -54.04 30.20
N GLY A 9 -28.63 -53.97 28.86
CA GLY A 9 -27.48 -53.45 28.14
C GLY A 9 -27.53 -51.90 28.14
N ALA A 10 -26.65 -51.27 28.90
CA ALA A 10 -26.43 -49.84 28.86
C ALA A 10 -25.60 -49.47 27.62
N ALA A 11 -26.24 -49.01 26.54
CA ALA A 11 -25.54 -48.41 25.41
C ALA A 11 -25.06 -47.02 25.80
N LEU A 12 -23.78 -46.86 26.10
CA LEU A 12 -23.10 -45.57 26.27
C LEU A 12 -22.98 -44.93 24.89
N LEU A 13 -23.86 -43.96 24.63
CA LEU A 13 -23.74 -43.00 23.52
C LEU A 13 -22.55 -42.08 23.84
N PHE A 14 -21.40 -42.38 23.30
CA PHE A 14 -20.30 -41.41 23.18
C PHE A 14 -20.72 -40.34 22.14
N ALA A 15 -21.40 -39.32 22.60
CA ALA A 15 -21.54 -38.08 21.85
C ALA A 15 -20.12 -37.44 21.81
N GLY A 16 -19.37 -37.72 20.76
CA GLY A 16 -18.14 -37.00 20.44
C GLY A 16 -18.47 -35.53 20.27
N PHE A 17 -18.16 -34.73 21.27
CA PHE A 17 -18.07 -33.30 21.11
C PHE A 17 -16.99 -33.06 20.06
N ALA A 18 -17.37 -32.81 18.80
CA ALA A 18 -16.48 -32.22 17.82
C ALA A 18 -16.12 -30.84 18.37
N GLN A 19 -15.01 -30.73 19.05
CA GLN A 19 -14.44 -29.45 19.44
C GLN A 19 -14.14 -28.73 18.14
N ALA A 20 -14.90 -27.68 17.81
CA ALA A 20 -14.59 -26.84 16.70
C ALA A 20 -13.16 -26.34 16.92
N ALA A 21 -12.22 -26.80 16.10
CA ALA A 21 -10.84 -26.34 16.20
C ALA A 21 -10.85 -24.82 16.07
N ASP A 22 -10.28 -24.12 17.03
CA ASP A 22 -10.14 -22.67 16.99
C ASP A 22 -9.45 -22.28 15.70
N LYS A 23 -10.05 -21.36 14.94
CA LYS A 23 -9.47 -20.86 13.70
C LYS A 23 -8.14 -20.17 14.01
N PRO A 24 -7.09 -20.43 13.22
CA PRO A 24 -5.81 -19.76 13.43
C PRO A 24 -5.96 -18.26 13.30
N LEU A 25 -5.45 -17.52 14.29
CA LEU A 25 -5.52 -16.07 14.36
C LEU A 25 -4.36 -15.44 13.58
N ILE A 26 -4.67 -14.50 12.67
CA ILE A 26 -3.70 -13.66 11.96
C ILE A 26 -3.91 -12.21 12.38
N ARG A 27 -2.85 -11.56 12.88
CA ARG A 27 -2.84 -10.16 13.29
C ARG A 27 -2.24 -9.30 12.18
N ILE A 28 -3.07 -8.49 11.52
CA ILE A 28 -2.69 -7.62 10.41
C ILE A 28 -2.47 -6.21 10.93
N GLY A 29 -1.31 -5.61 10.62
CA GLY A 29 -1.05 -4.19 10.85
C GLY A 29 -1.45 -3.35 9.64
N ALA A 30 -2.02 -2.16 9.89
CA ALA A 30 -2.30 -1.16 8.87
C ALA A 30 -1.79 0.22 9.31
N ARG A 31 -1.12 0.93 8.40
CA ARG A 31 -0.65 2.29 8.65
C ARG A 31 -1.80 3.30 8.61
N VAL A 32 -1.51 4.56 8.95
CA VAL A 32 -2.51 5.63 9.13
C VAL A 32 -3.21 6.11 7.85
N PHE A 33 -2.85 5.66 6.66
CA PHE A 33 -3.45 6.13 5.41
C PHE A 33 -4.39 5.11 4.76
N THR A 34 -5.30 5.61 3.93
CA THR A 34 -6.45 4.89 3.36
C THR A 34 -6.06 3.58 2.70
N GLU A 35 -5.08 3.58 1.81
CA GLU A 35 -4.64 2.39 1.07
C GLU A 35 -4.29 1.22 1.99
N GLN A 36 -3.56 1.49 3.07
CA GLN A 36 -3.21 0.44 4.05
C GLN A 36 -4.43 -0.12 4.77
N THR A 37 -5.40 0.72 5.08
CA THR A 37 -6.64 0.29 5.72
C THR A 37 -7.47 -0.56 4.75
N VAL A 38 -7.57 -0.15 3.49
CA VAL A 38 -8.27 -0.91 2.43
C VAL A 38 -7.61 -2.28 2.21
N LEU A 39 -6.29 -2.31 2.05
CA LEU A 39 -5.52 -3.56 1.88
C LEU A 39 -5.71 -4.51 3.07
N ALA A 40 -5.67 -3.99 4.29
CA ALA A 40 -5.88 -4.78 5.51
C ALA A 40 -7.30 -5.34 5.58
N GLU A 41 -8.32 -4.54 5.22
CA GLU A 41 -9.72 -4.95 5.23
C GLU A 41 -10.03 -6.00 4.15
N ILE A 42 -9.50 -5.83 2.94
CA ILE A 42 -9.63 -6.84 1.86
C ILE A 42 -8.97 -8.16 2.32
N THR A 43 -7.74 -8.08 2.80
CA THR A 43 -6.99 -9.26 3.25
C THR A 43 -7.69 -9.98 4.40
N ALA A 44 -8.19 -9.23 5.38
CA ALA A 44 -8.88 -9.80 6.54
C ALA A 44 -10.15 -10.56 6.16
N ARG A 45 -10.97 -9.97 5.27
CA ARG A 45 -12.19 -10.63 4.77
C ARG A 45 -11.87 -11.85 3.97
N TYR A 46 -10.89 -11.75 3.08
CA TYR A 46 -10.46 -12.86 2.26
C TYR A 46 -9.93 -14.03 3.12
N LEU A 47 -9.07 -13.78 4.10
CA LEU A 47 -8.57 -14.82 5.00
C LEU A 47 -9.66 -15.42 5.90
N ARG A 48 -10.64 -14.62 6.35
CA ARG A 48 -11.79 -15.14 7.12
C ARG A 48 -12.63 -16.11 6.30
N GLN A 49 -12.81 -15.87 4.99
CA GLN A 49 -13.49 -16.80 4.07
C GLN A 49 -12.71 -18.11 3.91
N HIS A 50 -11.39 -18.08 4.15
CA HIS A 50 -10.50 -19.26 4.04
C HIS A 50 -10.14 -19.90 5.39
N GLY A 51 -10.98 -19.70 6.42
CA GLY A 51 -10.87 -20.43 7.67
C GLY A 51 -9.92 -19.85 8.71
N PHE A 52 -9.44 -18.62 8.53
CA PHE A 52 -8.68 -17.90 9.55
C PHE A 52 -9.56 -17.00 10.40
N ASP A 53 -9.14 -16.76 11.65
CA ASP A 53 -9.59 -15.57 12.38
C ASP A 53 -8.60 -14.43 12.12
N VAL A 54 -9.10 -13.18 12.05
CA VAL A 54 -8.24 -12.05 11.70
C VAL A 54 -8.56 -10.83 12.56
N ARG A 55 -7.50 -10.26 13.15
CA ARG A 55 -7.56 -8.99 13.87
C ARG A 55 -6.73 -7.94 13.14
N ILE A 56 -7.31 -6.78 12.87
CA ILE A 56 -6.61 -5.62 12.31
C ILE A 56 -6.22 -4.67 13.44
N THR A 57 -4.97 -4.20 13.41
CA THR A 57 -4.49 -3.07 14.22
C THR A 57 -4.14 -1.94 13.27
N GLY A 58 -4.99 -0.93 13.19
CA GLY A 58 -4.83 0.23 12.32
C GLY A 58 -4.20 1.42 13.01
N GLY A 59 -3.97 2.50 12.23
CA GLY A 59 -3.46 3.77 12.75
C GLY A 59 -1.98 3.76 13.15
N LEU A 60 -1.20 2.83 12.60
CA LEU A 60 0.21 2.68 12.95
C LEU A 60 1.11 3.60 12.12
N GLY A 61 2.10 4.22 12.77
CA GLY A 61 3.24 4.78 12.05
C GLY A 61 4.15 3.69 11.50
N SER A 62 4.89 3.98 10.42
CA SER A 62 5.72 2.99 9.71
C SER A 62 6.71 2.25 10.63
N ASN A 63 7.46 2.97 11.44
CA ASN A 63 8.43 2.35 12.37
C ASN A 63 7.75 1.50 13.45
N LEU A 64 6.56 1.93 13.92
CA LEU A 64 5.80 1.17 14.92
C LEU A 64 5.27 -0.14 14.33
N ALA A 65 4.70 -0.09 13.11
CA ALA A 65 4.23 -1.28 12.39
C ALA A 65 5.38 -2.28 12.18
N ARG A 66 6.55 -1.79 11.75
CA ARG A 66 7.75 -2.60 11.56
C ARG A 66 8.21 -3.26 12.87
N SER A 67 8.38 -2.49 13.93
CA SER A 67 8.80 -3.01 15.24
C SER A 67 7.80 -4.00 15.82
N ALA A 68 6.50 -3.75 15.68
CA ALA A 68 5.45 -4.64 16.13
C ALA A 68 5.45 -5.97 15.35
N GLN A 69 5.80 -5.94 14.05
CA GLN A 69 5.94 -7.15 13.25
C GLN A 69 7.20 -7.94 13.64
N GLU A 70 8.35 -7.29 13.78
CA GLU A 70 9.61 -7.94 14.18
C GLU A 70 9.50 -8.57 15.59
N SER A 71 8.83 -7.88 16.53
CA SER A 71 8.62 -8.39 17.90
C SER A 71 7.51 -9.45 18.03
N GLY A 72 6.75 -9.69 16.96
CA GLY A 72 5.68 -10.69 16.94
C GLY A 72 4.33 -10.22 17.50
N GLN A 73 4.12 -8.93 17.67
CA GLN A 73 2.81 -8.37 17.99
C GLN A 73 1.88 -8.34 16.78
N LEU A 74 2.45 -8.21 15.57
CA LEU A 74 1.78 -8.35 14.29
C LEU A 74 2.33 -9.56 13.54
N ASP A 75 1.49 -10.22 12.76
CA ASP A 75 1.84 -11.39 11.96
C ASP A 75 2.11 -11.02 10.49
N MET A 76 1.42 -10.00 10.00
CA MET A 76 1.45 -9.58 8.62
C MET A 76 1.23 -8.07 8.50
N VAL A 77 1.89 -7.46 7.53
CA VAL A 77 1.61 -6.11 7.01
C VAL A 77 1.71 -6.11 5.49
N TRP A 78 1.04 -5.17 4.81
CA TRP A 78 1.40 -4.79 3.44
C TRP A 78 2.55 -3.79 3.51
N GLU A 79 3.67 -4.14 2.91
CA GLU A 79 4.89 -3.32 2.97
C GLU A 79 5.34 -2.91 1.59
N TYR A 80 6.03 -1.77 1.50
CA TYR A 80 6.50 -1.19 0.25
C TYR A 80 8.01 -1.36 0.12
N THR A 81 8.45 -1.76 -1.07
CA THR A 81 9.86 -2.07 -1.34
C THR A 81 10.79 -0.90 -1.02
N GLY A 82 10.46 0.32 -1.47
CA GLY A 82 11.27 1.51 -1.20
C GLY A 82 11.35 1.86 0.29
N VAL A 83 10.23 1.73 1.04
CA VAL A 83 10.24 1.98 2.50
C VAL A 83 11.13 0.96 3.21
N SER A 84 11.01 -0.32 2.87
CA SER A 84 11.87 -1.35 3.47
C SER A 84 13.34 -1.14 3.13
N LEU A 85 13.66 -0.80 1.88
CA LEU A 85 15.04 -0.57 1.45
C LEU A 85 15.67 0.62 2.21
N VAL A 86 15.04 1.78 2.10
CA VAL A 86 15.63 3.05 2.58
C VAL A 86 15.43 3.23 4.09
N SER A 87 14.18 3.10 4.57
CA SER A 87 13.85 3.46 5.95
C SER A 87 14.21 2.39 6.97
N TYR A 88 14.11 1.10 6.63
CA TYR A 88 14.33 0.02 7.61
C TYR A 88 15.68 -0.68 7.45
N ASN A 89 16.20 -0.71 6.23
CA ASN A 89 17.49 -1.34 5.94
C ASN A 89 18.60 -0.33 5.67
N HIS A 90 18.31 0.98 5.64
CA HIS A 90 19.27 2.08 5.48
C HIS A 90 20.14 1.93 4.22
N ILE A 91 19.54 1.52 3.11
CA ILE A 91 20.20 1.35 1.82
C ILE A 91 19.72 2.48 0.89
N ASP A 92 20.60 3.42 0.58
CA ASP A 92 20.33 4.54 -0.35
C ASP A 92 20.72 4.20 -1.80
N GLU A 93 21.07 2.94 -2.08
CA GLU A 93 21.45 2.51 -3.41
C GLU A 93 20.24 2.48 -4.34
N ARG A 94 20.34 3.14 -5.49
CA ARG A 94 19.37 3.02 -6.56
C ARG A 94 19.55 1.70 -7.28
N LEU A 95 18.55 0.85 -7.20
CA LEU A 95 18.54 -0.43 -7.90
C LEU A 95 17.93 -0.28 -9.30
N PRO A 96 18.36 -1.11 -10.26
CA PRO A 96 18.05 -0.91 -11.68
C PRO A 96 16.59 -1.19 -12.06
N SER A 97 15.80 -1.77 -11.17
CA SER A 97 14.38 -2.10 -11.44
C SER A 97 13.60 -2.44 -10.16
N ALA A 98 12.28 -2.36 -10.24
CA ALA A 98 11.34 -2.83 -9.23
C ALA A 98 11.64 -4.26 -8.79
N ALA A 99 11.91 -5.15 -9.74
CA ALA A 99 12.25 -6.55 -9.46
C ALA A 99 13.56 -6.69 -8.66
N ALA A 100 14.57 -5.87 -8.97
CA ALA A 100 15.82 -5.85 -8.22
C ALA A 100 15.61 -5.31 -6.80
N THR A 101 14.83 -4.26 -6.64
CA THR A 101 14.45 -3.69 -5.33
C THR A 101 13.71 -4.73 -4.49
N TYR A 102 12.70 -5.38 -5.07
CA TYR A 102 11.97 -6.45 -4.40
C TYR A 102 12.88 -7.61 -3.96
N ALA A 103 13.74 -8.10 -4.85
CA ALA A 103 14.68 -9.19 -4.52
C ALA A 103 15.63 -8.78 -3.38
N ARG A 104 16.08 -7.53 -3.37
CA ARG A 104 16.99 -7.01 -2.35
C ARG A 104 16.32 -6.91 -0.98
N VAL A 105 15.14 -6.32 -0.87
CA VAL A 105 14.41 -6.21 0.40
C VAL A 105 14.00 -7.58 0.93
N LYS A 106 13.58 -8.48 0.05
CA LYS A 106 13.26 -9.86 0.42
C LYS A 106 14.46 -10.58 1.07
N GLN A 107 15.65 -10.38 0.54
CA GLN A 107 16.88 -10.94 1.10
C GLN A 107 17.23 -10.33 2.46
N LEU A 108 17.14 -9.00 2.58
CA LEU A 108 17.48 -8.28 3.81
C LEU A 108 16.51 -8.61 4.95
N ASP A 109 15.22 -8.58 4.66
CA ASP A 109 14.17 -8.80 5.66
C ASP A 109 14.05 -10.28 6.08
N ALA A 110 14.46 -11.22 5.23
CA ALA A 110 14.54 -12.63 5.61
C ALA A 110 15.48 -12.86 6.80
N GLN A 111 16.55 -12.06 6.94
CA GLN A 111 17.47 -12.11 8.06
C GLN A 111 16.81 -11.66 9.38
N LYS A 112 15.71 -10.89 9.27
CA LYS A 112 14.89 -10.43 10.40
C LYS A 112 13.66 -11.31 10.62
N GLY A 113 13.58 -12.46 9.95
CA GLY A 113 12.46 -13.39 10.04
C GLY A 113 11.17 -12.91 9.37
N LEU A 114 11.29 -12.01 8.40
CA LEU A 114 10.17 -11.47 7.60
C LEU A 114 10.24 -12.00 6.17
N VAL A 115 9.12 -12.52 5.70
CA VAL A 115 9.03 -13.15 4.37
C VAL A 115 8.14 -12.32 3.46
N TRP A 116 8.71 -11.76 2.41
CA TRP A 116 8.00 -11.09 1.34
C TRP A 116 7.33 -12.13 0.43
N LEU A 117 5.99 -12.09 0.36
CA LEU A 117 5.20 -12.93 -0.55
C LEU A 117 5.11 -12.30 -1.94
N ALA A 118 4.32 -12.88 -2.84
CA ALA A 118 4.15 -12.36 -4.18
C ALA A 118 3.81 -10.86 -4.17
N PRO A 119 4.52 -10.02 -4.94
CA PRO A 119 4.25 -8.59 -5.00
C PRO A 119 2.94 -8.32 -5.74
N SER A 120 2.30 -7.22 -5.41
CA SER A 120 1.21 -6.65 -6.21
C SER A 120 1.72 -6.09 -7.53
N ARG A 121 0.79 -5.62 -8.36
CA ARG A 121 1.08 -4.98 -9.63
C ARG A 121 1.00 -3.46 -9.54
N PHE A 122 0.89 -2.89 -8.34
CA PHE A 122 0.89 -1.46 -8.11
C PHE A 122 2.14 -0.99 -7.37
N SER A 123 2.50 0.27 -7.60
CA SER A 123 3.58 0.98 -6.91
C SER A 123 3.06 2.33 -6.41
N ASN A 124 2.96 2.48 -5.10
CA ASN A 124 2.55 3.75 -4.49
C ASN A 124 3.76 4.67 -4.33
N THR A 125 4.23 5.21 -5.46
CA THR A 125 5.37 6.13 -5.49
C THR A 125 4.93 7.59 -5.53
N TYR A 126 5.89 8.49 -5.46
CA TYR A 126 5.66 9.92 -5.68
C TYR A 126 5.57 10.24 -7.17
N ALA A 127 4.84 11.31 -7.48
CA ALA A 127 4.85 11.95 -8.79
C ALA A 127 4.62 13.46 -8.65
N LEU A 128 4.95 14.22 -9.67
CA LEU A 128 4.45 15.58 -9.82
C LEU A 128 3.16 15.56 -10.64
N ALA A 129 2.20 16.38 -10.23
CA ALA A 129 0.95 16.55 -10.96
C ALA A 129 0.69 18.02 -11.27
N LEU A 130 -0.01 18.25 -12.38
CA LEU A 130 -0.54 19.55 -12.79
C LEU A 130 -2.05 19.60 -12.57
N PRO A 131 -2.59 20.72 -12.10
CA PRO A 131 -4.02 20.95 -12.15
C PRO A 131 -4.50 21.06 -13.60
N ARG A 132 -5.77 20.75 -13.85
CA ARG A 132 -6.36 20.78 -15.19
C ARG A 132 -6.08 22.09 -15.93
N SER A 133 -6.25 23.23 -15.28
CA SER A 133 -6.03 24.55 -15.89
C SER A 133 -4.59 24.75 -16.40
N VAL A 134 -3.60 24.24 -15.68
CA VAL A 134 -2.19 24.27 -16.10
C VAL A 134 -1.94 23.26 -17.22
N ALA A 135 -2.51 22.06 -17.12
CA ALA A 135 -2.38 21.03 -18.15
C ALA A 135 -2.98 21.47 -19.50
N GLU A 136 -4.09 22.22 -19.48
CA GLU A 136 -4.70 22.81 -20.67
C GLU A 136 -3.86 23.97 -21.26
N GLN A 137 -3.22 24.78 -20.38
CA GLN A 137 -2.33 25.87 -20.79
C GLN A 137 -1.01 25.35 -21.38
N TYR A 138 -0.51 24.21 -20.86
CA TYR A 138 0.75 23.58 -21.27
C TYR A 138 0.53 22.13 -21.73
N PRO A 139 -0.22 21.89 -22.82
CA PRO A 139 -0.60 20.52 -23.22
C PRO A 139 0.59 19.62 -23.57
N GLN A 140 1.73 20.22 -23.95
CA GLN A 140 2.98 19.53 -24.27
C GLN A 140 3.74 19.00 -23.04
N VAL A 141 3.40 19.47 -21.82
CA VAL A 141 4.10 19.06 -20.60
C VAL A 141 3.54 17.72 -20.13
N ASN A 142 4.28 16.63 -20.35
CA ASN A 142 3.95 15.27 -19.96
C ASN A 142 4.99 14.65 -19.01
N SER A 143 6.16 15.28 -18.86
CA SER A 143 7.23 14.80 -17.99
C SER A 143 7.80 15.90 -17.11
N ILE A 144 8.56 15.52 -16.10
CA ILE A 144 9.23 16.45 -15.18
C ILE A 144 10.29 17.27 -15.95
N SER A 145 11.00 16.67 -16.92
CA SER A 145 11.95 17.41 -17.76
C SER A 145 11.24 18.48 -18.60
N GLN A 146 10.05 18.19 -19.13
CA GLN A 146 9.26 19.18 -19.89
C GLN A 146 8.69 20.29 -18.98
N LEU A 147 8.30 19.96 -17.75
CA LEU A 147 7.96 20.95 -16.73
C LEU A 147 9.14 21.88 -16.48
N ASN A 148 10.36 21.35 -16.29
CA ASN A 148 11.55 22.16 -16.09
C ASN A 148 11.83 23.13 -17.26
N GLN A 149 11.56 22.72 -18.49
CA GLN A 149 11.69 23.62 -19.64
C GLN A 149 10.76 24.83 -19.51
N VAL A 150 9.49 24.64 -19.10
CA VAL A 150 8.55 25.75 -18.86
C VAL A 150 9.05 26.67 -17.75
N LEU A 151 9.57 26.09 -16.64
CA LEU A 151 10.10 26.89 -15.53
C LEU A 151 11.27 27.79 -15.97
N ARG A 152 12.12 27.30 -16.89
CA ARG A 152 13.24 28.07 -17.45
C ARG A 152 12.79 29.14 -18.44
N ASP A 153 11.90 28.79 -19.36
CA ASP A 153 11.42 29.68 -20.40
C ASP A 153 10.60 30.86 -19.82
N GLU A 154 9.99 30.61 -18.66
CA GLU A 154 9.19 31.57 -17.93
C GLU A 154 9.83 32.03 -16.62
N ALA A 155 11.15 32.07 -16.56
CA ALA A 155 11.88 32.47 -15.37
C ALA A 155 11.40 33.85 -14.84
N GLY A 156 11.07 33.89 -13.54
CA GLY A 156 10.53 35.07 -12.89
C GLY A 156 9.00 35.13 -12.78
N LYS A 157 8.27 34.24 -13.48
CA LYS A 157 6.83 34.03 -13.18
C LYS A 157 6.66 33.12 -11.96
N PRO A 158 5.58 33.28 -11.19
CA PRO A 158 5.35 32.41 -10.04
C PRO A 158 4.87 31.02 -10.48
N HIS A 159 5.71 30.02 -10.33
CA HIS A 159 5.38 28.60 -10.58
C HIS A 159 5.43 27.82 -9.26
N VAL A 160 4.39 27.94 -8.45
CA VAL A 160 4.37 27.37 -7.10
C VAL A 160 4.24 25.84 -7.16
N LEU A 161 5.20 25.12 -6.57
CA LEU A 161 5.14 23.70 -6.27
C LEU A 161 4.63 23.49 -4.84
N ALA A 162 3.50 22.80 -4.69
CA ALA A 162 3.01 22.34 -3.40
C ALA A 162 3.54 20.94 -3.10
N LEU A 163 3.94 20.70 -1.86
CA LEU A 163 4.42 19.40 -1.42
C LEU A 163 4.28 19.23 0.11
N ASP A 164 4.34 18.00 0.59
CA ASP A 164 4.30 17.75 2.01
C ASP A 164 5.63 18.07 2.71
N THR A 165 5.53 18.28 4.01
CA THR A 165 6.69 18.70 4.82
C THR A 165 7.74 17.58 4.94
N GLU A 166 7.33 16.30 4.89
CA GLU A 166 8.26 15.18 4.97
C GLU A 166 9.15 15.16 3.73
N PHE A 167 8.55 15.18 2.52
CA PHE A 167 9.30 15.21 1.27
C PHE A 167 10.18 16.45 1.13
N ALA A 168 9.70 17.61 1.62
CA ALA A 168 10.49 18.85 1.60
C ALA A 168 11.83 18.74 2.34
N ASN A 169 11.88 17.95 3.41
CA ASN A 169 13.02 17.91 4.33
C ASN A 169 13.86 16.64 4.26
N ARG A 170 13.44 15.65 3.50
CA ARG A 170 14.22 14.41 3.31
C ARG A 170 15.39 14.64 2.35
N PRO A 171 16.56 14.00 2.57
CA PRO A 171 17.68 14.06 1.63
C PRO A 171 17.31 13.56 0.23
N ASP A 172 16.51 12.48 0.16
CA ASP A 172 15.97 11.87 -1.05
C ASP A 172 14.61 12.50 -1.47
N GLY A 173 14.32 13.70 -1.00
CA GLY A 173 13.10 14.45 -1.30
C GLY A 173 13.32 15.59 -2.30
N LEU A 174 12.85 16.80 -1.94
CA LEU A 174 12.91 17.97 -2.81
C LEU A 174 14.32 18.32 -3.29
N ALA A 175 15.32 18.23 -2.42
CA ALA A 175 16.70 18.58 -2.77
C ALA A 175 17.24 17.68 -3.89
N GLY A 176 17.10 16.37 -3.74
CA GLY A 176 17.53 15.42 -4.75
C GLY A 176 16.71 15.48 -6.04
N LEU A 177 15.39 15.73 -5.95
CA LEU A 177 14.56 15.96 -7.13
C LEU A 177 15.03 17.20 -7.90
N THR A 178 15.29 18.28 -7.19
CA THR A 178 15.79 19.54 -7.76
C THR A 178 17.15 19.34 -8.46
N GLU A 179 18.07 18.63 -7.83
CA GLU A 179 19.38 18.30 -8.40
C GLU A 179 19.24 17.41 -9.65
N THR A 180 18.43 16.33 -9.55
CA THR A 180 18.27 15.37 -10.64
C THR A 180 17.71 16.01 -11.91
N TYR A 181 16.74 16.90 -11.78
CA TYR A 181 16.04 17.56 -12.89
C TYR A 181 16.55 18.96 -13.18
N ASP A 182 17.50 19.49 -12.39
CA ASP A 182 17.99 20.87 -12.45
C ASP A 182 16.85 21.90 -12.36
N LEU A 183 15.89 21.63 -11.45
CA LEU A 183 14.71 22.47 -11.26
C LEU A 183 15.08 23.80 -10.60
N GLN A 184 14.65 24.90 -11.18
CA GLN A 184 15.01 26.26 -10.76
C GLN A 184 13.95 26.85 -9.80
N PHE A 185 13.59 26.11 -8.74
CA PHE A 185 12.69 26.63 -7.70
C PHE A 185 13.43 27.52 -6.71
N THR A 186 12.85 28.67 -6.42
CA THR A 186 13.26 29.51 -5.30
C THR A 186 12.39 29.21 -4.08
N ARG A 187 12.76 29.75 -2.91
CA ARG A 187 11.96 29.58 -1.68
C ARG A 187 10.50 30.09 -1.86
N LYS A 188 10.26 31.04 -2.74
CA LYS A 188 8.93 31.60 -3.00
C LYS A 188 8.05 30.64 -3.81
N ASP A 189 8.68 29.75 -4.56
CA ASP A 189 8.01 28.79 -5.42
C ASP A 189 7.65 27.50 -4.68
N ILE A 190 8.09 27.33 -3.45
CA ILE A 190 7.81 26.13 -2.62
C ILE A 190 6.75 26.44 -1.57
N ARG A 191 5.67 25.67 -1.58
CA ARG A 191 4.61 25.73 -0.56
C ARG A 191 4.47 24.39 0.13
N GLN A 192 4.92 24.32 1.39
CA GLN A 192 4.78 23.14 2.23
C GLN A 192 3.40 23.13 2.90
N MET A 193 2.73 21.99 2.88
CA MET A 193 1.42 21.78 3.51
C MET A 193 1.21 20.30 3.84
N ASP A 194 0.10 19.97 4.49
CA ASP A 194 -0.33 18.58 4.65
C ASP A 194 -0.55 17.92 3.27
N ALA A 195 -0.13 16.65 3.12
CA ALA A 195 -0.23 15.91 1.86
C ALA A 195 -1.65 15.93 1.27
N GLY A 196 -2.68 15.81 2.11
CA GLY A 196 -4.08 15.87 1.68
C GLY A 196 -4.47 17.25 1.12
N LEU A 197 -3.89 18.34 1.64
CA LEU A 197 -4.16 19.69 1.19
C LEU A 197 -3.51 20.00 -0.17
N VAL A 198 -2.43 19.30 -0.56
CA VAL A 198 -1.80 19.45 -1.88
C VAL A 198 -2.82 19.18 -2.99
N TYR A 199 -3.60 18.11 -2.88
CA TYR A 199 -4.64 17.78 -3.87
C TYR A 199 -5.72 18.85 -3.96
N THR A 200 -6.13 19.41 -2.82
CA THR A 200 -7.12 20.50 -2.79
C THR A 200 -6.56 21.77 -3.43
N ALA A 201 -5.29 22.10 -3.18
CA ALA A 201 -4.62 23.25 -3.79
C ALA A 201 -4.49 23.09 -5.32
N LEU A 202 -4.15 21.87 -5.78
CA LEU A 202 -4.14 21.54 -7.21
C LEU A 202 -5.53 21.69 -7.84
N ARG A 203 -6.55 21.03 -7.26
CA ARG A 203 -7.94 21.12 -7.78
C ARG A 203 -8.43 22.56 -7.93
N ASN A 204 -8.08 23.40 -6.95
CA ASN A 204 -8.52 24.81 -6.93
C ASN A 204 -7.63 25.74 -7.77
N GLY A 205 -6.60 25.23 -8.47
CA GLY A 205 -5.67 26.04 -9.24
C GLY A 205 -4.84 27.03 -8.43
N GLN A 206 -4.64 26.76 -7.13
CA GLN A 206 -3.90 27.63 -6.22
C GLN A 206 -2.38 27.48 -6.33
N VAL A 207 -1.94 26.42 -7.02
CA VAL A 207 -0.55 26.08 -7.26
C VAL A 207 -0.36 25.64 -8.71
N PHE A 208 0.86 25.81 -9.23
CA PHE A 208 1.21 25.44 -10.59
C PHE A 208 1.40 23.94 -10.73
N SER A 209 2.01 23.31 -9.74
CA SER A 209 2.24 21.86 -9.67
C SER A 209 2.20 21.39 -8.22
N GLY A 210 2.11 20.09 -8.02
CA GLY A 210 2.13 19.50 -6.66
C GLY A 210 2.70 18.11 -6.65
N LEU A 211 3.29 17.74 -5.52
CA LEU A 211 3.72 16.38 -5.22
C LEU A 211 2.52 15.56 -4.82
N VAL A 212 2.35 14.41 -5.43
CA VAL A 212 1.22 13.50 -5.23
C VAL A 212 1.71 12.05 -5.14
N TYR A 213 0.81 11.15 -4.71
CA TYR A 213 1.04 9.71 -4.70
C TYR A 213 0.30 9.05 -5.87
N THR A 214 0.96 8.16 -6.60
CA THR A 214 0.45 7.60 -7.86
C THR A 214 -0.81 6.73 -7.73
N THR A 215 -1.10 6.23 -6.55
CA THR A 215 -2.29 5.42 -6.26
C THR A 215 -3.41 6.19 -5.54
N ASP A 216 -3.25 7.52 -5.36
CA ASP A 216 -4.26 8.33 -4.67
C ASP A 216 -5.50 8.54 -5.55
N GLY A 217 -6.66 8.22 -5.03
CA GLY A 217 -7.92 8.31 -5.76
C GLY A 217 -8.34 9.72 -6.17
N ARG A 218 -7.82 10.75 -5.48
CA ARG A 218 -8.06 12.16 -5.83
C ARG A 218 -7.44 12.57 -7.15
N LEU A 219 -6.48 11.82 -7.68
CA LEU A 219 -5.88 12.08 -8.99
C LEU A 219 -6.95 12.08 -10.09
N SER A 220 -7.71 11.00 -10.17
CA SER A 220 -8.80 10.88 -11.15
C SER A 220 -9.99 11.77 -10.81
N ALA A 221 -10.37 11.83 -9.52
CA ALA A 221 -11.52 12.60 -9.07
C ALA A 221 -11.35 14.12 -9.27
N PHE A 222 -10.12 14.64 -9.27
CA PHE A 222 -9.82 16.05 -9.46
C PHE A 222 -9.26 16.37 -10.85
N ASP A 223 -9.22 15.39 -11.76
CA ASP A 223 -8.71 15.51 -13.12
C ASP A 223 -7.29 16.11 -13.14
N LEU A 224 -6.41 15.53 -12.30
CA LEU A 224 -5.02 15.95 -12.19
C LEU A 224 -4.16 15.20 -13.22
N LYS A 225 -3.31 15.93 -13.94
CA LYS A 225 -2.39 15.36 -14.92
C LYS A 225 -1.09 14.95 -14.23
N LEU A 226 -0.82 13.64 -14.16
CA LEU A 226 0.47 13.13 -13.71
C LEU A 226 1.56 13.43 -14.74
N LEU A 227 2.75 13.77 -14.24
CA LEU A 227 3.96 13.91 -15.05
C LEU A 227 4.82 12.65 -14.92
N GLU A 228 5.35 12.21 -16.05
CA GLU A 228 6.31 11.12 -16.11
C GLU A 228 7.62 11.51 -15.41
N ASP A 229 8.12 10.63 -14.57
CA ASP A 229 9.47 10.71 -13.98
C ASP A 229 10.51 10.16 -14.98
N ASP A 230 10.76 10.92 -16.05
CA ASP A 230 11.58 10.51 -17.21
C ASP A 230 13.09 10.35 -16.91
N ARG A 231 13.53 10.73 -15.69
CA ARG A 231 14.89 10.45 -15.18
C ARG A 231 14.91 9.42 -14.05
N HIS A 232 13.75 8.81 -13.76
CA HIS A 232 13.62 7.77 -12.74
C HIS A 232 14.13 8.19 -11.37
N TYR A 233 13.78 9.41 -10.93
CA TYR A 233 14.19 9.94 -9.63
C TYR A 233 13.49 9.22 -8.49
N PHE A 234 12.17 9.01 -8.59
CA PHE A 234 11.40 8.41 -7.52
C PHE A 234 11.69 6.91 -7.43
N PRO A 235 11.95 6.39 -6.21
CA PRO A 235 12.14 4.96 -6.02
C PRO A 235 10.86 4.18 -6.31
N ASP A 236 11.01 2.89 -6.61
CA ASP A 236 9.88 1.97 -6.68
C ASP A 236 9.35 1.65 -5.28
N TYR A 237 8.02 1.73 -5.14
CA TYR A 237 7.30 1.39 -3.93
C TYR A 237 6.27 0.30 -4.20
N THR A 238 6.66 -0.76 -4.91
CA THR A 238 5.81 -1.93 -5.09
C THR A 238 5.39 -2.51 -3.75
N ALA A 239 4.09 -2.71 -3.56
CA ALA A 239 3.55 -3.27 -2.33
C ALA A 239 3.54 -4.81 -2.38
N ALA A 240 3.78 -5.44 -1.23
CA ALA A 240 3.63 -6.88 -1.07
C ALA A 240 3.18 -7.24 0.35
N PRO A 241 2.47 -8.37 0.52
CA PRO A 241 2.23 -8.92 1.84
C PRO A 241 3.56 -9.42 2.42
N VAL A 242 3.91 -8.93 3.60
CA VAL A 242 5.07 -9.40 4.35
C VAL A 242 4.60 -10.12 5.59
N VAL A 243 4.96 -11.38 5.72
CA VAL A 243 4.52 -12.28 6.80
C VAL A 243 5.71 -12.71 7.64
N ARG A 244 5.53 -12.81 8.96
CA ARG A 244 6.55 -13.39 9.81
C ARG A 244 6.82 -14.84 9.43
N LYS A 245 8.10 -15.20 9.36
CA LYS A 245 8.50 -16.57 9.01
C LYS A 245 7.83 -17.62 9.90
N ALA A 246 7.77 -17.41 11.21
CA ALA A 246 7.13 -18.34 12.15
C ALA A 246 5.64 -18.57 11.87
N VAL A 247 4.93 -17.53 11.38
CA VAL A 247 3.51 -17.64 10.99
C VAL A 247 3.38 -18.39 9.67
N LEU A 248 4.25 -18.11 8.71
CA LEU A 248 4.25 -18.79 7.41
C LEU A 248 4.63 -20.27 7.53
N ASP A 249 5.58 -20.59 8.42
CA ASP A 249 5.95 -21.99 8.71
C ASP A 249 4.77 -22.78 9.33
N ALA A 250 3.97 -22.12 10.19
CA ALA A 250 2.77 -22.71 10.79
C ALA A 250 1.57 -22.77 9.79
N HIS A 251 1.51 -21.85 8.84
CA HIS A 251 0.41 -21.69 7.91
C HIS A 251 0.92 -21.44 6.47
N PRO A 252 1.59 -22.42 5.83
CA PRO A 252 2.22 -22.24 4.52
C PRO A 252 1.22 -21.90 3.39
N GLN A 253 -0.06 -22.24 3.57
CA GLN A 253 -1.13 -21.91 2.63
C GLN A 253 -1.33 -20.39 2.46
N LEU A 254 -0.87 -19.54 3.39
CA LEU A 254 -0.97 -18.09 3.27
C LEU A 254 -0.30 -17.55 2.00
N ALA A 255 0.84 -18.15 1.60
CA ALA A 255 1.53 -17.74 0.38
C ALA A 255 0.68 -18.00 -0.87
N THR A 256 0.01 -19.16 -0.94
CA THR A 256 -0.86 -19.52 -2.06
C THR A 256 -2.14 -18.70 -2.07
N LEU A 257 -2.74 -18.45 -0.90
CA LEU A 257 -3.96 -17.65 -0.77
C LEU A 257 -3.73 -16.18 -1.14
N LEU A 258 -2.63 -15.56 -0.67
CA LEU A 258 -2.41 -14.13 -0.88
C LEU A 258 -1.91 -13.78 -2.28
N LYS A 259 -1.39 -14.73 -3.05
CA LYS A 259 -0.91 -14.46 -4.41
C LYS A 259 -2.03 -13.98 -5.36
N PRO A 260 -3.18 -14.67 -5.50
CA PRO A 260 -4.28 -14.18 -6.35
C PRO A 260 -4.78 -12.81 -5.94
N LEU A 261 -4.79 -12.50 -4.63
CA LEU A 261 -5.16 -11.18 -4.14
C LEU A 261 -4.15 -10.11 -4.62
N ALA A 262 -2.86 -10.37 -4.47
CA ALA A 262 -1.82 -9.45 -4.92
C ALA A 262 -1.86 -9.23 -6.46
N ASP A 263 -2.13 -10.27 -7.23
CA ASP A 263 -2.22 -10.22 -8.69
C ASP A 263 -3.39 -9.33 -9.21
N GLN A 264 -4.45 -9.12 -8.42
CA GLN A 264 -5.60 -8.26 -8.78
C GLN A 264 -5.37 -6.78 -8.47
N LEU A 265 -4.36 -6.47 -7.67
CA LEU A 265 -4.11 -5.10 -7.21
C LEU A 265 -3.06 -4.43 -8.12
N ASP A 266 -3.52 -3.63 -9.08
CA ASP A 266 -2.70 -2.74 -9.90
C ASP A 266 -2.97 -1.26 -9.57
N ASP A 267 -2.22 -0.34 -10.20
CA ASP A 267 -2.31 1.09 -9.90
C ASP A 267 -3.72 1.65 -10.09
N GLU A 268 -4.41 1.22 -11.15
CA GLU A 268 -5.76 1.71 -11.44
C GLU A 268 -6.77 1.18 -10.42
N THR A 269 -6.70 -0.11 -10.11
CA THR A 269 -7.53 -0.75 -9.09
C THR A 269 -7.33 -0.05 -7.74
N MET A 270 -6.09 0.22 -7.34
CA MET A 270 -5.81 0.92 -6.08
C MET A 270 -6.32 2.35 -6.08
N ARG A 271 -6.18 3.11 -7.18
CA ARG A 271 -6.77 4.45 -7.29
C ARG A 271 -8.29 4.42 -7.10
N GLN A 272 -8.97 3.47 -7.73
CA GLN A 272 -10.42 3.32 -7.61
C GLN A 272 -10.84 2.97 -6.18
N LEU A 273 -10.16 2.01 -5.55
CA LEU A 273 -10.44 1.62 -4.17
C LEU A 273 -10.21 2.78 -3.18
N ASN A 274 -9.11 3.51 -3.34
CA ASN A 274 -8.79 4.67 -2.52
C ASN A 274 -9.80 5.81 -2.76
N ALA A 275 -10.23 6.04 -4.02
CA ALA A 275 -11.24 7.06 -4.35
C ALA A 275 -12.58 6.79 -3.67
N ARG A 276 -13.01 5.55 -3.60
CA ARG A 276 -14.27 5.16 -2.92
C ARG A 276 -14.26 5.54 -1.45
N VAL A 277 -13.10 5.50 -0.79
CA VAL A 277 -12.97 5.91 0.61
C VAL A 277 -12.78 7.42 0.72
N ASP A 278 -11.78 7.99 0.04
CA ASP A 278 -11.32 9.37 0.26
C ASP A 278 -12.24 10.43 -0.39
N VAL A 279 -12.94 10.04 -1.46
CA VAL A 279 -13.78 10.94 -2.26
C VAL A 279 -15.26 10.63 -2.13
N GLU A 280 -15.64 9.35 -2.19
CA GLU A 280 -17.05 8.91 -2.09
C GLU A 280 -17.48 8.62 -0.64
N HIS A 281 -16.54 8.70 0.32
CA HIS A 281 -16.78 8.52 1.75
C HIS A 281 -17.38 7.16 2.14
N GLN A 282 -17.08 6.11 1.36
CA GLN A 282 -17.44 4.74 1.70
C GLN A 282 -16.55 4.22 2.83
N SER A 283 -17.05 3.32 3.65
CA SER A 283 -16.19 2.68 4.65
C SER A 283 -15.19 1.73 3.99
N PRO A 284 -13.95 1.65 4.48
CA PRO A 284 -12.97 0.69 3.94
C PRO A 284 -13.48 -0.76 3.94
N GLY A 285 -14.30 -1.09 4.95
CA GLY A 285 -14.93 -2.40 5.03
C GLY A 285 -15.89 -2.69 3.89
N GLN A 286 -16.74 -1.73 3.53
CA GLN A 286 -17.67 -1.87 2.40
C GLN A 286 -16.90 -1.97 1.07
N VAL A 287 -15.90 -1.12 0.88
CA VAL A 287 -15.02 -1.17 -0.31
C VAL A 287 -14.37 -2.54 -0.46
N ALA A 288 -13.92 -3.14 0.66
CA ALA A 288 -13.33 -4.48 0.66
C ALA A 288 -14.33 -5.59 0.33
N ASP A 289 -15.55 -5.53 0.87
CA ASP A 289 -16.62 -6.50 0.56
C ASP A 289 -17.01 -6.44 -0.92
N ASP A 290 -17.15 -5.24 -1.47
CA ASP A 290 -17.48 -5.03 -2.88
C ASP A 290 -16.35 -5.53 -3.79
N PHE A 291 -15.10 -5.19 -3.48
CA PHE A 291 -13.94 -5.65 -4.23
C PHE A 291 -13.88 -7.18 -4.34
N LEU A 292 -14.05 -7.89 -3.22
CA LEU A 292 -14.01 -9.35 -3.21
C LEU A 292 -15.20 -10.00 -3.95
N ARG A 293 -16.34 -9.31 -4.01
CA ARG A 293 -17.50 -9.76 -4.78
C ARG A 293 -17.29 -9.56 -6.28
N GLU A 294 -16.69 -8.44 -6.68
CA GLU A 294 -16.45 -8.06 -8.07
C GLU A 294 -15.24 -8.79 -8.68
N HIS A 295 -14.29 -9.19 -7.82
CA HIS A 295 -13.08 -9.93 -8.20
C HIS A 295 -13.04 -11.28 -7.47
N PRO A 296 -13.83 -12.28 -7.91
CA PRO A 296 -13.82 -13.58 -7.29
C PRO A 296 -12.43 -14.21 -7.43
N LEU A 297 -11.69 -14.22 -6.31
CA LEU A 297 -10.36 -14.81 -6.26
C LEU A 297 -10.54 -16.34 -6.23
N GLN A 298 -10.08 -17.02 -7.27
CA GLN A 298 -10.03 -18.48 -7.27
C GLN A 298 -8.97 -18.89 -6.24
N GLY A 299 -9.41 -19.16 -5.02
CA GLY A 299 -8.57 -19.82 -4.03
C GLY A 299 -8.12 -21.16 -4.61
N GLY A 300 -6.81 -21.42 -4.63
CA GLY A 300 -6.29 -22.73 -4.97
C GLY A 300 -6.91 -23.76 -4.04
N GLY A 301 -8.01 -24.33 -4.49
CA GLY A 301 -8.77 -25.35 -3.79
C GLY A 301 -8.97 -26.51 -4.72
N GLN A 302 -8.29 -27.57 -4.49
CA GLN A 302 -8.83 -28.92 -4.30
C GLN A 302 -7.75 -29.74 -3.66
#